data_01e4b7172d0b42317d3073a31ecc9757
#
_entry.id   01e4b7172d0b42317d3073a31ecc9757
#
_cell.length_a   1.000
_cell.length_b   1.000
_cell.length_c   1.000
_cell.angle_alpha   90.00
_cell.angle_beta   90.00
_cell.angle_gamma   90.00
#
_symmetry.space_group_name_H-M   'P 1'
#
loop_
_entity.id
_entity.type
_entity.pdbx_description
1 polymer ?
#
loop_
_entity_poly.entity_id
_entity_poly.type
_entity_poly.pdbx_seq_one_letter_code
_entity_poly.pdbx_strand_id
1 'polypeptide(L)'
;MRRLSLLAATAVMVAAPLGAEHEVELSSEDLLAPYYAKLQSEIELPVAPANVSIASDTVITRLAFGSCNHQSRSQHMWAQIAATDPELFLFIGDNNYGDQMWAGDAGLATLRAAYAKQAETPELTDFRSKVPMMITWDDHDYGFNDGGASFAYRKWSETIFETFWGSSHEVKSRPGIYESRMFGEEGKRTQVITLDTRFFRSDFDRMAYTPERPPLGPYVPSDDPSKTMLGEAQWEWLAQELAKPADFRIIASSIQVITDAHDYESWEALPLERAKLYELLAGREESGMVLLSGDRHAGGIYSDTPEAAGGEQIWELTSSSLNYSFSSTERNTAREPDPKRLTDFISEENFGLVEIDWDARSFTMSMRGSEGETRVTRTVSW
;
A
#
# COMPACT_ATOMS: atom_id res chain seq x y z
N MET A 1 -23.27 94.89 -19.35
CA MET A 1 -23.71 93.48 -19.53
C MET A 1 -22.53 92.60 -19.24
N ARG A 2 -22.46 92.08 -18.01
CA ARG A 2 -21.39 91.15 -17.59
C ARG A 2 -22.01 89.73 -17.51
N ARG A 3 -21.48 88.79 -18.29
CA ARG A 3 -21.85 87.36 -18.24
C ARG A 3 -21.07 86.70 -17.12
N LEU A 4 -21.79 86.15 -16.15
CA LEU A 4 -21.21 85.17 -15.19
C LEU A 4 -21.15 83.81 -15.85
N SER A 5 -19.94 83.23 -15.85
CA SER A 5 -19.74 81.85 -16.21
C SER A 5 -19.71 80.96 -14.92
N LEU A 6 -20.66 80.08 -14.81
CA LEU A 6 -20.66 79.03 -13.77
C LEU A 6 -19.69 77.91 -14.18
N LEU A 7 -18.67 77.65 -13.37
CA LEU A 7 -17.86 76.45 -13.44
C LEU A 7 -18.56 75.34 -12.62
N ALA A 8 -18.97 74.29 -13.30
CA ALA A 8 -19.44 73.08 -12.66
C ALA A 8 -18.22 72.16 -12.35
N ALA A 9 -17.94 71.95 -11.08
CA ALA A 9 -16.97 71.04 -10.62
C ALA A 9 -17.55 69.56 -10.60
N THR A 10 -17.07 68.68 -11.51
CA THR A 10 -17.48 67.29 -11.52
C THR A 10 -16.58 66.56 -10.52
N ALA A 11 -17.13 66.07 -9.41
CA ALA A 11 -16.47 65.22 -8.48
C ALA A 11 -16.43 63.78 -9.07
N VAL A 12 -15.26 63.31 -9.45
CA VAL A 12 -15.03 61.88 -9.80
C VAL A 12 -14.86 61.10 -8.50
N MET A 13 -15.88 60.34 -8.14
CA MET A 13 -15.74 59.35 -7.10
C MET A 13 -14.96 58.16 -7.71
N VAL A 14 -13.72 57.97 -7.27
CA VAL A 14 -12.97 56.74 -7.50
C VAL A 14 -13.50 55.71 -6.51
N ALA A 15 -14.31 54.76 -7.00
CA ALA A 15 -14.65 53.58 -6.23
C ALA A 15 -13.39 52.74 -6.03
N ALA A 16 -12.95 52.53 -4.79
CA ALA A 16 -11.94 51.57 -4.44
C ALA A 16 -12.45 50.17 -4.82
N PRO A 17 -11.61 49.29 -5.40
CA PRO A 17 -12.01 47.91 -5.64
C PRO A 17 -12.30 47.24 -4.29
N LEU A 18 -13.51 46.71 -4.15
CA LEU A 18 -13.85 45.74 -3.10
C LEU A 18 -12.83 44.65 -3.19
N GLY A 19 -12.07 44.44 -2.13
CA GLY A 19 -11.14 43.33 -2.04
C GLY A 19 -11.88 42.02 -2.37
N ALA A 20 -11.35 41.27 -3.30
CA ALA A 20 -11.78 39.90 -3.52
C ALA A 20 -11.57 39.17 -2.19
N GLU A 21 -12.65 38.85 -1.50
CA GLU A 21 -12.60 37.86 -0.44
C GLU A 21 -12.12 36.56 -1.13
N HIS A 22 -10.90 36.16 -0.84
CA HIS A 22 -10.46 34.81 -1.17
C HIS A 22 -11.38 33.87 -0.37
N GLU A 23 -12.38 33.29 -1.02
CA GLU A 23 -13.09 32.14 -0.49
C GLU A 23 -12.04 31.10 -0.26
N VAL A 24 -11.76 30.79 1.00
CA VAL A 24 -10.92 29.65 1.39
C VAL A 24 -11.76 28.42 1.07
N GLU A 25 -11.43 27.75 -0.02
CA GLU A 25 -12.06 26.48 -0.40
C GLU A 25 -11.63 25.45 0.64
N LEU A 26 -12.55 25.09 1.54
CA LEU A 26 -12.28 24.08 2.57
C LEU A 26 -12.17 22.71 1.94
N SER A 27 -11.15 21.95 2.30
CA SER A 27 -11.02 20.55 1.88
C SER A 27 -12.15 19.70 2.48
N SER A 28 -12.39 18.52 1.91
CA SER A 28 -13.33 17.55 2.49
C SER A 28 -12.92 17.14 3.92
N GLU A 29 -11.63 17.13 4.20
CA GLU A 29 -11.06 16.86 5.53
C GLU A 29 -11.46 17.94 6.54
N ASP A 30 -11.33 19.23 6.17
CA ASP A 30 -11.71 20.34 7.03
C ASP A 30 -13.22 20.37 7.30
N LEU A 31 -14.03 20.06 6.29
CA LEU A 31 -15.49 20.01 6.41
C LEU A 31 -15.96 18.87 7.32
N LEU A 32 -15.27 17.73 7.31
CA LEU A 32 -15.64 16.54 8.06
C LEU A 32 -15.01 16.49 9.46
N ALA A 33 -13.96 17.26 9.74
CA ALA A 33 -13.27 17.26 11.04
C ALA A 33 -14.21 17.41 12.25
N PRO A 34 -15.19 18.35 12.26
CA PRO A 34 -16.13 18.45 13.39
C PRO A 34 -17.03 17.24 13.56
N TYR A 35 -17.42 16.60 12.44
CA TYR A 35 -18.21 15.38 12.47
C TYR A 35 -17.42 14.24 13.11
N TYR A 36 -16.16 14.04 12.71
CA TYR A 36 -15.32 12.98 13.24
C TYR A 36 -14.93 13.19 14.71
N ALA A 37 -14.67 14.44 15.11
CA ALA A 37 -14.42 14.75 16.53
C ALA A 37 -15.63 14.39 17.41
N LYS A 38 -16.85 14.63 16.92
CA LYS A 38 -18.07 14.21 17.60
C LYS A 38 -18.19 12.69 17.59
N LEU A 39 -18.03 12.03 16.45
CA LEU A 39 -18.15 10.59 16.31
C LEU A 39 -17.18 9.85 17.25
N GLN A 40 -15.92 10.29 17.32
CA GLN A 40 -14.91 9.74 18.24
C GLN A 40 -15.31 9.85 19.72
N SER A 41 -16.11 10.88 20.09
CA SER A 41 -16.61 11.00 21.46
C SER A 41 -17.80 10.10 21.78
N GLU A 42 -18.46 9.54 20.76
CA GLU A 42 -19.68 8.74 20.87
C GLU A 42 -19.46 7.24 20.68
N ILE A 43 -18.34 6.84 20.05
CA ILE A 43 -18.04 5.44 19.74
C ILE A 43 -16.64 5.06 20.21
N GLU A 44 -16.46 3.79 20.50
CA GLU A 44 -15.15 3.18 20.71
C GLU A 44 -14.72 2.47 19.42
N LEU A 45 -13.49 2.76 18.95
CA LEU A 45 -12.93 2.09 17.79
C LEU A 45 -12.40 0.70 18.18
N PRO A 46 -12.54 -0.29 17.30
CA PRO A 46 -11.97 -1.62 17.54
C PRO A 46 -10.44 -1.54 17.62
N VAL A 47 -9.86 -2.44 18.41
CA VAL A 47 -8.41 -2.57 18.62
C VAL A 47 -8.02 -4.02 18.37
N ALA A 48 -6.97 -4.24 17.61
CA ALA A 48 -6.44 -5.57 17.32
C ALA A 48 -5.89 -6.24 18.61
N PRO A 49 -5.86 -7.57 18.68
CA PRO A 49 -5.15 -8.28 19.75
C PRO A 49 -3.71 -7.80 19.90
N ALA A 50 -3.16 -7.87 21.10
CA ALA A 50 -1.78 -7.45 21.37
C ALA A 50 -0.79 -8.17 20.41
N ASN A 51 0.20 -7.42 19.93
CA ASN A 51 1.27 -7.94 19.08
C ASN A 51 2.54 -8.13 19.89
N VAL A 52 3.21 -9.27 19.74
CA VAL A 52 4.54 -9.46 20.31
C VAL A 52 5.52 -8.50 19.63
N SER A 53 6.45 -7.95 20.41
CA SER A 53 7.48 -7.05 19.86
C SER A 53 8.66 -7.82 19.28
N ILE A 54 9.35 -7.21 18.34
CA ILE A 54 10.64 -7.66 17.80
C ILE A 54 11.73 -6.66 18.22
N ALA A 55 12.87 -7.16 18.66
CA ALA A 55 14.02 -6.33 19.01
C ALA A 55 14.72 -5.82 17.74
N SER A 56 15.25 -4.60 17.77
CA SER A 56 15.92 -4.00 16.61
C SER A 56 17.23 -4.69 16.23
N ASP A 57 17.85 -5.43 17.16
CA ASP A 57 19.06 -6.22 16.93
C ASP A 57 18.77 -7.64 16.42
N THR A 58 17.50 -8.01 16.25
CA THR A 58 17.12 -9.29 15.64
C THR A 58 17.61 -9.38 14.21
N VAL A 59 18.41 -10.36 13.87
CA VAL A 59 18.80 -10.64 12.49
C VAL A 59 17.63 -11.33 11.78
N ILE A 60 17.12 -10.70 10.73
CA ILE A 60 16.06 -11.30 9.90
C ILE A 60 16.69 -12.35 8.98
N THR A 61 16.27 -13.59 9.13
CA THR A 61 16.60 -14.71 8.26
C THR A 61 15.38 -15.25 7.53
N ARG A 62 14.18 -15.06 8.11
CA ARG A 62 12.88 -15.44 7.52
C ARG A 62 11.86 -14.36 7.76
N LEU A 63 11.29 -13.87 6.69
CA LEU A 63 10.18 -12.95 6.71
C LEU A 63 9.03 -13.53 5.90
N ALA A 64 7.87 -13.69 6.52
CA ALA A 64 6.66 -14.09 5.82
C ALA A 64 5.77 -12.88 5.53
N PHE A 65 4.94 -12.96 4.50
CA PHE A 65 3.99 -11.90 4.17
C PHE A 65 2.76 -12.44 3.44
N GLY A 66 1.72 -11.64 3.40
CA GLY A 66 0.52 -11.95 2.63
C GLY A 66 -0.48 -10.80 2.66
N SER A 67 -1.52 -10.94 1.83
CA SER A 67 -2.63 -10.01 1.68
C SER A 67 -3.93 -10.74 1.39
N CYS A 68 -5.02 -10.00 1.18
CA CYS A 68 -6.33 -10.51 0.80
C CYS A 68 -6.87 -11.55 1.79
N ASN A 69 -7.06 -11.07 3.03
CA ASN A 69 -7.64 -11.83 4.13
C ASN A 69 -9.06 -11.37 4.47
N HIS A 70 -10.06 -12.09 3.98
CA HIS A 70 -11.44 -11.76 4.30
C HIS A 70 -11.80 -12.23 5.71
N GLN A 71 -12.18 -11.30 6.59
CA GLN A 71 -12.45 -11.49 8.02
C GLN A 71 -13.59 -12.49 8.34
N SER A 72 -14.38 -12.88 7.34
CA SER A 72 -15.51 -13.82 7.51
C SER A 72 -15.24 -15.21 6.94
N ARG A 73 -14.05 -15.46 6.38
CA ARG A 73 -13.62 -16.75 5.86
C ARG A 73 -12.75 -17.49 6.87
N SER A 74 -12.39 -18.74 6.55
CA SER A 74 -11.46 -19.53 7.37
C SER A 74 -10.14 -18.80 7.54
N GLN A 75 -9.61 -18.81 8.75
CA GLN A 75 -8.36 -18.12 9.11
C GLN A 75 -7.20 -19.11 9.34
N HIS A 76 -7.28 -20.30 8.74
CA HIS A 76 -6.33 -21.41 8.95
C HIS A 76 -4.89 -21.08 8.52
N MET A 77 -4.70 -20.11 7.60
CA MET A 77 -3.39 -19.71 7.09
C MET A 77 -2.46 -19.18 8.20
N TRP A 78 -2.99 -18.56 9.24
CA TRP A 78 -2.17 -18.06 10.36
C TRP A 78 -1.33 -19.15 11.01
N ALA A 79 -1.88 -20.37 11.18
CA ALA A 79 -1.14 -21.50 11.72
C ALA A 79 -0.03 -21.98 10.78
N GLN A 80 -0.28 -21.98 9.47
CA GLN A 80 0.70 -22.38 8.46
C GLN A 80 1.85 -21.38 8.38
N ILE A 81 1.55 -20.08 8.44
CA ILE A 81 2.56 -19.02 8.47
C ILE A 81 3.42 -19.16 9.75
N ALA A 82 2.79 -19.30 10.91
CA ALA A 82 3.50 -19.48 12.18
C ALA A 82 4.42 -20.72 12.18
N ALA A 83 4.01 -21.79 11.49
CA ALA A 83 4.81 -23.02 11.38
C ALA A 83 6.11 -22.83 10.59
N THR A 84 6.26 -21.77 9.79
CA THR A 84 7.53 -21.42 9.15
C THR A 84 8.49 -20.67 10.07
N ASP A 85 8.08 -20.36 11.29
CA ASP A 85 8.86 -19.68 12.34
C ASP A 85 9.54 -18.40 11.83
N PRO A 86 8.78 -17.42 11.27
CA PRO A 86 9.35 -16.19 10.77
C PRO A 86 9.64 -15.20 11.91
N GLU A 87 10.75 -14.45 11.80
CA GLU A 87 11.06 -13.38 12.76
C GLU A 87 10.10 -12.19 12.60
N LEU A 88 9.48 -12.02 11.41
CA LEU A 88 8.57 -10.94 11.12
C LEU A 88 7.54 -11.38 10.07
N PHE A 89 6.30 -10.91 10.23
CA PHE A 89 5.25 -11.03 9.21
C PHE A 89 4.85 -9.65 8.71
N LEU A 90 4.76 -9.48 7.39
CA LEU A 90 4.19 -8.28 6.76
C LEU A 90 2.78 -8.57 6.29
N PHE A 91 1.82 -7.82 6.82
CA PHE A 91 0.45 -7.83 6.32
C PHE A 91 0.29 -6.66 5.36
N ILE A 92 0.31 -6.95 4.05
CA ILE A 92 0.56 -5.95 3.02
C ILE A 92 -0.70 -5.54 2.26
N GLY A 93 -1.78 -5.33 2.98
CA GLY A 93 -3.04 -4.82 2.44
C GLY A 93 -4.14 -5.86 2.34
N ASP A 94 -5.36 -5.38 2.10
CA ASP A 94 -6.59 -6.17 2.16
C ASP A 94 -6.67 -7.00 3.45
N ASN A 95 -6.33 -6.34 4.54
CA ASN A 95 -6.32 -6.97 5.87
C ASN A 95 -7.73 -7.40 6.31
N ASN A 96 -8.73 -6.70 5.78
CA ASN A 96 -10.16 -7.03 5.82
C ASN A 96 -10.88 -6.37 4.63
N TYR A 97 -12.11 -6.75 4.41
CA TYR A 97 -12.97 -6.27 3.32
C TYR A 97 -14.10 -5.41 3.90
N GLY A 98 -13.73 -4.27 4.46
CA GLY A 98 -14.63 -3.37 5.17
C GLY A 98 -15.45 -2.45 4.29
N ASP A 99 -15.06 -2.28 3.03
CA ASP A 99 -15.78 -1.51 2.03
C ASP A 99 -16.95 -2.27 1.39
N GLN A 100 -16.91 -3.61 1.45
CA GLN A 100 -18.01 -4.43 0.96
C GLN A 100 -19.32 -4.09 1.72
N MET A 101 -20.40 -3.88 0.95
CA MET A 101 -21.70 -3.46 1.48
C MET A 101 -21.73 -2.04 2.08
N TRP A 102 -20.67 -1.23 1.85
CA TRP A 102 -20.69 0.16 2.28
C TRP A 102 -21.77 0.95 1.54
N ALA A 103 -22.59 1.67 2.30
CA ALA A 103 -23.76 2.42 1.80
C ALA A 103 -23.52 3.94 1.69
N GLY A 104 -22.26 4.38 1.73
CA GLY A 104 -21.89 5.79 1.59
C GLY A 104 -21.92 6.58 2.89
N ASP A 105 -21.97 5.92 4.07
CA ASP A 105 -21.91 6.64 5.33
C ASP A 105 -20.50 7.17 5.64
N ALA A 106 -20.42 8.42 6.07
CA ALA A 106 -19.15 9.06 6.39
C ALA A 106 -18.46 8.50 7.63
N GLY A 107 -19.17 7.76 8.46
CA GLY A 107 -18.62 7.11 9.66
C GLY A 107 -17.94 5.78 9.38
N LEU A 108 -17.97 5.28 8.14
CA LEU A 108 -17.39 4.02 7.70
C LEU A 108 -17.78 2.85 8.64
N ALA A 109 -19.09 2.72 8.92
CA ALA A 109 -19.58 1.74 9.87
C ALA A 109 -19.26 0.30 9.47
N THR A 110 -19.26 -0.02 8.18
CA THR A 110 -18.92 -1.36 7.67
C THR A 110 -17.44 -1.67 7.86
N LEU A 111 -16.54 -0.68 7.61
CA LEU A 111 -15.11 -0.81 7.84
C LEU A 111 -14.81 -1.05 9.33
N ARG A 112 -15.41 -0.27 10.22
CA ARG A 112 -15.28 -0.48 11.67
C ARG A 112 -15.77 -1.84 12.12
N ALA A 113 -16.89 -2.31 11.55
CA ALA A 113 -17.43 -3.63 11.85
C ALA A 113 -16.53 -4.77 11.33
N ALA A 114 -15.88 -4.60 10.17
CA ALA A 114 -14.91 -5.55 9.63
C ALA A 114 -13.69 -5.68 10.53
N TYR A 115 -13.14 -4.54 10.98
CA TYR A 115 -12.05 -4.53 11.96
C TYR A 115 -12.47 -5.14 13.30
N ALA A 116 -13.66 -4.83 13.81
CA ALA A 116 -14.16 -5.43 15.05
C ALA A 116 -14.25 -6.97 14.93
N LYS A 117 -14.76 -7.46 13.81
CA LYS A 117 -14.81 -8.90 13.54
C LYS A 117 -13.43 -9.53 13.43
N GLN A 118 -12.46 -8.83 12.82
CA GLN A 118 -11.09 -9.29 12.72
C GLN A 118 -10.42 -9.37 14.11
N ALA A 119 -10.70 -8.42 15.02
CA ALA A 119 -10.22 -8.45 16.39
C ALA A 119 -10.69 -9.67 17.19
N GLU A 120 -11.88 -10.21 16.85
CA GLU A 120 -12.46 -11.38 17.51
C GLU A 120 -11.91 -12.71 16.98
N THR A 121 -11.02 -12.70 15.99
CA THR A 121 -10.46 -13.91 15.36
C THR A 121 -9.43 -14.58 16.27
N PRO A 122 -9.69 -15.79 16.79
CA PRO A 122 -8.77 -16.47 17.70
C PRO A 122 -7.44 -16.81 17.05
N GLU A 123 -7.44 -17.19 15.76
CA GLU A 123 -6.24 -17.54 15.01
C GLU A 123 -5.31 -16.34 14.84
N LEU A 124 -5.85 -15.14 14.59
CA LEU A 124 -5.06 -13.90 14.54
C LEU A 124 -4.51 -13.55 15.92
N THR A 125 -5.30 -13.75 16.99
CA THR A 125 -4.85 -13.52 18.36
C THR A 125 -3.68 -14.44 18.72
N ASP A 126 -3.79 -15.72 18.42
CA ASP A 126 -2.72 -16.71 18.64
C ASP A 126 -1.47 -16.36 17.82
N PHE A 127 -1.63 -16.02 16.55
CA PHE A 127 -0.55 -15.62 15.65
C PHE A 127 0.20 -14.38 16.18
N ARG A 128 -0.51 -13.30 16.49
CA ARG A 128 0.07 -12.04 17.01
C ARG A 128 0.78 -12.20 18.35
N SER A 129 0.43 -13.22 19.12
CA SER A 129 1.12 -13.54 20.36
C SER A 129 2.50 -14.19 20.17
N LYS A 130 2.79 -14.68 18.94
CA LYS A 130 4.00 -15.46 18.61
C LYS A 130 4.88 -14.76 17.57
N VAL A 131 4.27 -14.10 16.57
CA VAL A 131 4.95 -13.52 15.41
C VAL A 131 4.74 -12.00 15.41
N PRO A 132 5.83 -11.21 15.45
CA PRO A 132 5.75 -9.77 15.27
C PRO A 132 5.22 -9.41 13.89
N MET A 133 4.46 -8.30 13.79
CA MET A 133 3.87 -7.86 12.53
C MET A 133 4.20 -6.40 12.24
N MET A 134 4.46 -6.09 10.97
CA MET A 134 4.31 -4.77 10.37
C MET A 134 3.14 -4.82 9.37
N ILE A 135 2.38 -3.75 9.28
CA ILE A 135 1.10 -3.77 8.55
C ILE A 135 0.99 -2.51 7.69
N THR A 136 0.57 -2.69 6.44
CA THR A 136 0.07 -1.62 5.58
C THR A 136 -1.32 -1.96 5.10
N TRP A 137 -2.06 -1.00 4.59
CA TRP A 137 -3.37 -1.22 3.97
C TRP A 137 -3.29 -1.41 2.46
N ASP A 138 -4.41 -1.86 1.89
CA ASP A 138 -4.76 -1.69 0.50
C ASP A 138 -6.17 -1.08 0.40
N ASP A 139 -6.88 -1.18 -0.71
CA ASP A 139 -8.12 -0.47 -0.97
C ASP A 139 -9.31 -0.93 -0.09
N HIS A 140 -9.42 -2.23 0.18
CA HIS A 140 -10.56 -2.76 0.95
C HIS A 140 -10.50 -2.38 2.44
N ASP A 141 -9.34 -2.37 3.03
CA ASP A 141 -9.15 -1.94 4.43
C ASP A 141 -8.83 -0.43 4.55
N TYR A 142 -8.55 0.26 3.43
CA TYR A 142 -8.65 1.71 3.29
C TYR A 142 -10.11 2.17 3.25
N GLY A 143 -11.03 1.29 2.83
CA GLY A 143 -12.47 1.45 2.90
C GLY A 143 -13.15 1.94 1.63
N PHE A 144 -12.48 1.90 0.49
CA PHE A 144 -13.03 2.21 -0.82
C PHE A 144 -12.28 1.49 -1.93
N ASN A 145 -12.94 0.54 -2.60
CA ASN A 145 -12.34 -0.25 -3.68
C ASN A 145 -11.67 0.64 -4.73
N ASP A 146 -10.43 0.33 -5.05
CA ASP A 146 -9.55 1.13 -5.92
C ASP A 146 -9.38 2.59 -5.44
N GLY A 147 -9.60 2.88 -4.15
CA GLY A 147 -9.56 4.23 -3.59
C GLY A 147 -8.16 4.84 -3.53
N GLY A 148 -8.11 6.16 -3.65
CA GLY A 148 -6.90 6.98 -3.55
C GLY A 148 -7.17 8.30 -2.83
N ALA A 149 -6.42 9.34 -3.16
CA ALA A 149 -6.49 10.66 -2.52
C ALA A 149 -7.85 11.34 -2.66
N SER A 150 -8.65 10.98 -3.69
CA SER A 150 -10.01 11.49 -3.89
C SER A 150 -11.03 10.92 -2.90
N PHE A 151 -10.70 9.88 -2.13
CA PHE A 151 -11.59 9.33 -1.12
C PHE A 151 -11.79 10.33 0.02
N ALA A 152 -12.97 10.94 0.08
CA ALA A 152 -13.27 12.03 1.01
C ALA A 152 -13.13 11.64 2.50
N TYR A 153 -13.20 10.36 2.82
CA TYR A 153 -13.17 9.84 4.19
C TYR A 153 -11.82 9.26 4.60
N ARG A 154 -10.77 9.44 3.80
CA ARG A 154 -9.45 8.85 4.00
C ARG A 154 -8.83 9.16 5.37
N LYS A 155 -9.03 10.38 5.92
CA LYS A 155 -8.55 10.74 7.26
C LYS A 155 -9.23 9.96 8.37
N TRP A 156 -10.48 9.63 8.18
CA TRP A 156 -11.19 8.79 9.14
C TRP A 156 -10.77 7.33 9.01
N SER A 157 -10.56 6.87 7.80
CA SER A 157 -10.00 5.55 7.53
C SER A 157 -8.62 5.38 8.17
N GLU A 158 -7.72 6.37 8.00
CA GLU A 158 -6.42 6.42 8.65
C GLU A 158 -6.54 6.32 10.17
N THR A 159 -7.44 7.10 10.78
CA THR A 159 -7.70 7.05 12.24
C THR A 159 -8.17 5.66 12.69
N ILE A 160 -9.05 5.01 11.93
CA ILE A 160 -9.53 3.65 12.22
C ILE A 160 -8.37 2.65 12.15
N PHE A 161 -7.60 2.66 11.06
CA PHE A 161 -6.44 1.78 10.85
C PHE A 161 -5.40 1.94 11.95
N GLU A 162 -4.97 3.17 12.21
CA GLU A 162 -3.96 3.48 13.21
C GLU A 162 -4.37 3.10 14.63
N THR A 163 -5.65 3.27 14.95
CA THR A 163 -6.20 2.85 16.25
C THR A 163 -6.24 1.34 16.34
N PHE A 164 -6.75 0.68 15.30
CA PHE A 164 -6.90 -0.76 15.27
C PHE A 164 -5.55 -1.48 15.42
N TRP A 165 -4.58 -1.15 14.57
CA TRP A 165 -3.29 -1.83 14.56
C TRP A 165 -2.32 -1.33 15.64
N GLY A 166 -2.63 -0.20 16.28
CA GLY A 166 -1.76 0.41 17.29
C GLY A 166 -0.50 1.02 16.67
N SER A 167 -0.66 1.73 15.54
CA SER A 167 0.44 2.37 14.83
C SER A 167 1.34 3.19 15.74
N SER A 168 2.63 3.26 15.42
CA SER A 168 3.62 3.98 16.21
C SER A 168 3.34 5.49 16.26
N HIS A 169 3.94 6.18 17.22
CA HIS A 169 3.83 7.64 17.28
C HIS A 169 4.41 8.28 16.00
N GLU A 170 5.45 7.70 15.42
CA GLU A 170 6.05 8.21 14.18
C GLU A 170 5.06 8.16 13.03
N VAL A 171 4.39 7.03 12.81
CA VAL A 171 3.34 6.89 11.78
C VAL A 171 2.23 7.91 12.02
N LYS A 172 1.69 7.99 13.24
CA LYS A 172 0.60 8.91 13.62
C LYS A 172 0.96 10.40 13.54
N SER A 173 2.23 10.74 13.41
CA SER A 173 2.69 12.14 13.38
C SER A 173 2.61 12.78 12.00
N ARG A 174 2.27 12.03 10.97
CA ARG A 174 2.22 12.47 9.57
C ARG A 174 1.04 11.82 8.83
N PRO A 175 0.57 12.38 7.72
CA PRO A 175 -0.44 11.75 6.87
C PRO A 175 0.10 10.47 6.20
N GLY A 176 -0.78 9.45 6.09
CA GLY A 176 -0.44 8.15 5.53
C GLY A 176 0.22 7.20 6.54
N ILE A 177 0.18 5.91 6.22
CA ILE A 177 0.56 4.85 7.17
C ILE A 177 1.90 4.17 6.83
N TYR A 178 2.67 4.73 5.90
CA TYR A 178 3.98 4.19 5.52
C TYR A 178 4.95 4.13 6.70
N GLU A 179 5.78 3.09 6.75
CA GLU A 179 6.70 2.83 7.86
C GLU A 179 8.01 2.21 7.37
N SER A 180 9.09 2.44 8.10
CA SER A 180 10.38 1.78 7.90
C SER A 180 10.96 1.33 9.23
N ARG A 181 11.49 0.11 9.27
CA ARG A 181 12.24 -0.41 10.43
C ARG A 181 13.54 -1.05 10.00
N MET A 182 14.56 -0.84 10.81
CA MET A 182 15.86 -1.48 10.66
C MET A 182 16.03 -2.59 11.70
N PHE A 183 16.49 -3.76 11.25
CA PHE A 183 16.74 -4.93 12.08
C PHE A 183 18.14 -5.46 11.86
N GLY A 184 18.73 -6.06 12.90
CA GLY A 184 20.03 -6.69 12.84
C GLY A 184 21.21 -5.73 13.05
N GLU A 185 22.39 -6.29 13.11
CA GLU A 185 23.68 -5.60 13.28
C GLU A 185 24.36 -5.31 11.94
N GLU A 186 25.43 -4.51 11.97
CA GLU A 186 26.23 -4.20 10.79
C GLU A 186 26.71 -5.49 10.09
N GLY A 187 26.53 -5.54 8.77
CA GLY A 187 26.78 -6.72 7.91
C GLY A 187 25.58 -7.66 7.77
N LYS A 188 24.52 -7.47 8.59
CA LYS A 188 23.25 -8.23 8.54
C LYS A 188 22.03 -7.34 8.80
N ARG A 189 22.15 -6.03 8.48
CA ARG A 189 21.04 -5.08 8.64
C ARG A 189 20.01 -5.28 7.55
N THR A 190 18.80 -5.66 7.94
CA THR A 190 17.65 -5.67 7.05
C THR A 190 16.80 -4.43 7.29
N GLN A 191 16.62 -3.59 6.26
CA GLN A 191 15.61 -2.55 6.29
C GLN A 191 14.32 -3.09 5.69
N VAL A 192 13.22 -2.97 6.43
CA VAL A 192 11.87 -3.31 5.98
C VAL A 192 11.08 -2.02 5.84
N ILE A 193 10.60 -1.75 4.63
CA ILE A 193 9.82 -0.56 4.27
C ILE A 193 8.44 -1.00 3.81
N THR A 194 7.38 -0.44 4.38
CA THR A 194 6.01 -0.56 3.89
C THR A 194 5.57 0.76 3.28
N LEU A 195 5.16 0.73 2.01
CA LEU A 195 4.64 1.90 1.30
C LEU A 195 3.13 2.04 1.54
N ASP A 196 2.66 3.28 1.51
CA ASP A 196 1.24 3.61 1.43
C ASP A 196 0.91 4.00 0.00
N THR A 197 0.27 3.11 -0.73
CA THR A 197 -0.14 3.29 -2.13
C THR A 197 -1.58 3.81 -2.27
N ARG A 198 -2.19 4.32 -1.18
CA ARG A 198 -3.59 4.76 -1.15
C ARG A 198 -3.75 6.22 -0.78
N PHE A 199 -3.21 6.64 0.35
CA PHE A 199 -3.52 7.94 0.96
C PHE A 199 -3.27 9.15 0.03
N PHE A 200 -2.17 9.12 -0.73
CA PHE A 200 -1.75 10.21 -1.62
C PHE A 200 -2.00 9.91 -3.10
N ARG A 201 -2.32 8.66 -3.44
CA ARG A 201 -2.38 8.20 -4.81
C ARG A 201 -3.44 8.96 -5.61
N SER A 202 -3.04 9.52 -6.74
CA SER A 202 -3.96 10.10 -7.72
C SER A 202 -4.87 9.02 -8.31
N ASP A 203 -6.09 9.38 -8.67
CA ASP A 203 -6.98 8.46 -9.37
C ASP A 203 -6.37 8.03 -10.70
N PHE A 204 -6.47 6.73 -11.00
CA PHE A 204 -6.03 6.17 -12.26
C PHE A 204 -6.98 6.54 -13.40
N ASP A 205 -6.43 6.69 -14.60
CA ASP A 205 -7.23 6.91 -15.79
C ASP A 205 -7.95 5.62 -16.20
N ARG A 206 -9.25 5.73 -16.48
CA ARG A 206 -10.08 4.59 -16.86
C ARG A 206 -10.19 4.48 -18.36
N MET A 207 -10.06 3.26 -18.90
CA MET A 207 -10.32 3.02 -20.29
C MET A 207 -11.82 2.98 -20.59
N ALA A 208 -12.18 3.42 -21.79
CA ALA A 208 -13.52 3.20 -22.30
C ALA A 208 -13.71 1.70 -22.59
N TYR A 209 -14.79 1.11 -22.06
CA TYR A 209 -15.14 -0.28 -22.36
C TYR A 209 -15.39 -0.46 -23.86
N THR A 210 -14.70 -1.43 -24.47
CA THR A 210 -14.93 -1.86 -25.85
C THR A 210 -15.26 -3.36 -25.84
N PRO A 211 -16.40 -3.80 -26.43
CA PRO A 211 -16.78 -5.22 -26.43
C PRO A 211 -15.79 -6.12 -27.17
N GLU A 212 -15.03 -5.56 -28.14
CA GLU A 212 -14.11 -6.29 -28.99
C GLU A 212 -12.84 -6.74 -28.27
N ARG A 213 -12.45 -6.04 -27.21
CA ARG A 213 -11.31 -6.38 -26.36
C ARG A 213 -11.70 -6.10 -24.92
N PRO A 214 -12.27 -7.10 -24.21
CA PRO A 214 -12.47 -6.93 -22.78
C PRO A 214 -11.11 -6.78 -22.11
N PRO A 215 -10.85 -5.63 -21.45
CA PRO A 215 -9.59 -5.41 -20.75
C PRO A 215 -9.42 -6.38 -19.58
N LEU A 216 -8.18 -6.63 -19.16
CA LEU A 216 -7.86 -7.32 -17.91
C LEU A 216 -7.89 -6.38 -16.72
N GLY A 217 -8.72 -5.37 -16.75
CA GLY A 217 -8.91 -4.33 -15.73
C GLY A 217 -9.46 -3.07 -16.37
N PRO A 218 -9.77 -2.03 -15.57
CA PRO A 218 -10.41 -0.81 -16.06
C PRO A 218 -9.44 0.33 -16.35
N TYR A 219 -8.13 0.18 -16.12
CA TYR A 219 -7.19 1.29 -16.12
C TYR A 219 -6.33 1.36 -17.37
N VAL A 220 -5.80 2.54 -17.64
CA VAL A 220 -4.80 2.80 -18.67
C VAL A 220 -3.64 3.59 -18.06
N PRO A 221 -2.40 3.36 -18.53
CA PRO A 221 -1.26 4.16 -18.11
C PRO A 221 -1.47 5.65 -18.38
N SER A 222 -1.04 6.51 -17.46
CA SER A 222 -1.13 7.97 -17.55
C SER A 222 0.27 8.59 -17.52
N ASP A 223 0.57 9.37 -18.56
CA ASP A 223 1.82 10.15 -18.64
C ASP A 223 1.65 11.57 -18.05
N ASP A 224 0.59 11.82 -17.29
CA ASP A 224 0.36 13.10 -16.63
C ASP A 224 1.36 13.27 -15.46
N PRO A 225 2.31 14.23 -15.55
CA PRO A 225 3.32 14.43 -14.51
C PRO A 225 2.77 15.04 -13.21
N SER A 226 1.51 15.45 -13.20
CA SER A 226 0.85 15.94 -11.98
C SER A 226 0.29 14.82 -11.11
N LYS A 227 0.18 13.61 -11.65
CA LYS A 227 -0.27 12.44 -10.91
C LYS A 227 0.85 11.83 -10.07
N THR A 228 0.50 11.31 -8.94
CA THR A 228 1.45 10.68 -8.02
C THR A 228 0.93 9.38 -7.45
N MET A 229 1.84 8.45 -7.16
CA MET A 229 1.56 7.22 -6.41
C MET A 229 1.70 7.45 -4.90
N LEU A 230 2.78 8.09 -4.48
CA LEU A 230 3.14 8.21 -3.07
C LEU A 230 2.95 9.63 -2.50
N GLY A 231 2.74 10.65 -3.35
CA GLY A 231 2.75 12.05 -2.92
C GLY A 231 4.15 12.54 -2.53
N GLU A 232 4.33 13.87 -2.53
CA GLU A 232 5.63 14.49 -2.29
C GLU A 232 6.24 14.09 -0.93
N ALA A 233 5.44 14.13 0.13
CA ALA A 233 5.90 13.85 1.49
C ALA A 233 6.43 12.42 1.65
N GLN A 234 5.74 11.42 1.09
CA GLN A 234 6.22 10.04 1.17
C GLN A 234 7.43 9.80 0.25
N TRP A 235 7.50 10.47 -0.91
CA TRP A 235 8.68 10.41 -1.77
C TRP A 235 9.94 10.97 -1.09
N GLU A 236 9.82 12.12 -0.43
CA GLU A 236 10.94 12.71 0.32
C GLU A 236 11.37 11.80 1.48
N TRP A 237 10.40 11.25 2.21
CA TRP A 237 10.66 10.30 3.28
C TRP A 237 11.33 9.02 2.75
N LEU A 238 10.85 8.44 1.65
CA LEU A 238 11.43 7.23 1.07
C LEU A 238 12.89 7.44 0.65
N ALA A 239 13.20 8.60 0.04
CA ALA A 239 14.57 8.97 -0.31
C ALA A 239 15.47 9.04 0.93
N GLN A 240 14.98 9.60 2.04
CA GLN A 240 15.72 9.65 3.31
C GLN A 240 15.89 8.25 3.91
N GLU A 241 14.88 7.38 3.83
CA GLU A 241 14.98 6.01 4.31
C GLU A 241 15.99 5.18 3.50
N LEU A 242 15.98 5.31 2.17
CA LEU A 242 16.92 4.59 1.31
C LEU A 242 18.36 5.09 1.43
N ALA A 243 18.59 6.30 1.93
CA ALA A 243 19.93 6.81 2.26
C ALA A 243 20.52 6.22 3.55
N LYS A 244 19.71 5.53 4.38
CA LYS A 244 20.21 4.88 5.59
C LYS A 244 20.99 3.61 5.22
N PRO A 245 22.13 3.34 5.87
CA PRO A 245 22.91 2.14 5.57
C PRO A 245 22.10 0.87 5.92
N ALA A 246 22.01 -0.05 4.94
CA ALA A 246 21.43 -1.37 5.08
C ALA A 246 22.30 -2.40 4.36
N ASP A 247 22.15 -3.69 4.67
CA ASP A 247 22.86 -4.77 4.00
C ASP A 247 21.89 -5.58 3.10
N PHE A 248 20.58 -5.49 3.40
CA PHE A 248 19.47 -6.03 2.61
C PHE A 248 18.22 -5.16 2.78
N ARG A 249 17.39 -5.04 1.73
CA ARG A 249 16.13 -4.30 1.80
C ARG A 249 14.94 -5.14 1.36
N ILE A 250 13.85 -4.98 2.10
CA ILE A 250 12.54 -5.51 1.75
C ILE A 250 11.58 -4.33 1.65
N ILE A 251 11.00 -4.12 0.48
CA ILE A 251 10.09 -3.01 0.23
C ILE A 251 8.74 -3.59 -0.17
N ALA A 252 7.74 -3.39 0.68
CA ALA A 252 6.38 -3.84 0.44
C ALA A 252 5.54 -2.71 -0.16
N SER A 253 4.97 -2.99 -1.33
CA SER A 253 3.92 -2.23 -2.00
C SER A 253 2.64 -3.07 -1.96
N SER A 254 1.48 -2.48 -1.63
CA SER A 254 0.26 -3.27 -1.61
C SER A 254 -0.13 -3.77 -3.00
N ILE A 255 0.16 -2.99 -4.06
CA ILE A 255 -0.09 -3.33 -5.47
C ILE A 255 1.21 -3.65 -6.22
N GLN A 256 1.11 -4.40 -7.33
CA GLN A 256 2.25 -4.86 -8.11
C GLN A 256 3.06 -3.72 -8.75
N VAL A 257 4.40 -3.90 -8.77
CA VAL A 257 5.35 -2.90 -9.30
C VAL A 257 5.85 -3.26 -10.71
N ILE A 258 6.26 -4.52 -10.92
CA ILE A 258 7.02 -4.92 -12.12
C ILE A 258 6.13 -5.20 -13.32
N THR A 259 4.97 -5.80 -13.14
CA THR A 259 4.11 -6.29 -14.23
C THR A 259 3.58 -5.19 -15.15
N ASP A 260 3.42 -5.53 -16.45
CA ASP A 260 2.73 -4.74 -17.47
C ASP A 260 1.60 -5.57 -18.14
N ALA A 261 1.24 -6.71 -17.55
CA ALA A 261 0.41 -7.70 -18.26
C ALA A 261 -1.09 -7.54 -18.02
N HIS A 262 -1.52 -6.56 -17.24
CA HIS A 262 -2.92 -6.33 -16.92
C HIS A 262 -3.24 -4.85 -16.75
N ASP A 263 -4.54 -4.54 -16.80
CA ASP A 263 -5.10 -3.20 -16.68
C ASP A 263 -5.81 -2.99 -15.31
N TYR A 264 -5.52 -3.83 -14.30
CA TYR A 264 -5.93 -3.61 -12.91
C TYR A 264 -4.96 -2.65 -12.23
N GLU A 265 -5.18 -2.33 -10.96
CA GLU A 265 -4.28 -1.48 -10.19
C GLU A 265 -2.85 -2.03 -10.17
N SER A 266 -1.90 -1.20 -10.52
CA SER A 266 -0.47 -1.47 -10.46
C SER A 266 0.32 -0.18 -10.66
N TRP A 267 1.62 -0.22 -10.45
CA TRP A 267 2.49 0.92 -10.73
C TRP A 267 2.58 1.26 -12.24
N GLU A 268 2.21 0.31 -13.12
CA GLU A 268 2.10 0.57 -14.57
C GLU A 268 1.08 1.66 -14.89
N ALA A 269 0.03 1.82 -14.08
CA ALA A 269 -0.96 2.87 -14.26
C ALA A 269 -0.38 4.29 -14.14
N LEU A 270 0.77 4.46 -13.45
CA LEU A 270 1.53 5.71 -13.33
C LEU A 270 3.00 5.47 -13.69
N PRO A 271 3.35 5.29 -14.97
CA PRO A 271 4.68 4.85 -15.41
C PRO A 271 5.79 5.85 -15.05
N LEU A 272 5.49 7.15 -14.97
CA LEU A 272 6.47 8.16 -14.53
C LEU A 272 6.82 7.99 -13.04
N GLU A 273 5.85 7.66 -12.21
CA GLU A 273 6.07 7.39 -10.78
C GLU A 273 6.80 6.05 -10.57
N ARG A 274 6.50 5.03 -11.40
CA ARG A 274 7.25 3.77 -11.38
C ARG A 274 8.71 3.97 -11.80
N ALA A 275 8.96 4.76 -12.86
CA ALA A 275 10.32 5.11 -13.26
C ALA A 275 11.08 5.84 -12.14
N LYS A 276 10.42 6.80 -11.47
CA LYS A 276 10.99 7.50 -10.31
C LYS A 276 11.35 6.55 -9.16
N LEU A 277 10.51 5.53 -8.90
CA LEU A 277 10.84 4.50 -7.92
C LEU A 277 12.10 3.73 -8.34
N TYR A 278 12.19 3.29 -9.58
CA TYR A 278 13.35 2.56 -10.10
C TYR A 278 14.64 3.39 -10.05
N GLU A 279 14.58 4.68 -10.42
CA GLU A 279 15.71 5.61 -10.31
C GLU A 279 16.18 5.75 -8.86
N LEU A 280 15.24 5.88 -7.94
CA LEU A 280 15.57 6.00 -6.51
C LEU A 280 16.19 4.70 -5.97
N LEU A 281 15.67 3.54 -6.39
CA LEU A 281 16.23 2.24 -6.02
C LEU A 281 17.62 2.01 -6.61
N ALA A 282 17.91 2.49 -7.81
CA ALA A 282 19.26 2.42 -8.42
C ALA A 282 20.30 3.24 -7.66
N GLY A 283 19.89 4.25 -6.91
CA GLY A 283 20.78 5.11 -6.11
C GLY A 283 21.22 4.53 -4.76
N ARG A 284 20.72 3.34 -4.37
CA ARG A 284 21.10 2.70 -3.11
C ARG A 284 22.52 2.12 -3.16
N GLU A 285 23.15 1.95 -2.01
CA GLU A 285 24.53 1.43 -1.91
C GLU A 285 24.57 -0.11 -1.88
N GLU A 286 23.59 -0.76 -1.26
CA GLU A 286 23.52 -2.23 -1.18
C GLU A 286 22.91 -2.86 -2.45
N SER A 287 23.26 -4.11 -2.73
CA SER A 287 22.75 -4.88 -3.88
C SER A 287 21.64 -5.86 -3.52
N GLY A 288 21.48 -6.22 -2.24
CA GLY A 288 20.42 -7.14 -1.79
C GLY A 288 19.07 -6.42 -1.61
N MET A 289 18.08 -6.75 -2.45
CA MET A 289 16.74 -6.18 -2.35
C MET A 289 15.67 -7.06 -2.95
N VAL A 290 14.47 -7.02 -2.37
CA VAL A 290 13.25 -7.63 -2.93
C VAL A 290 12.04 -6.71 -2.72
N LEU A 291 11.20 -6.61 -3.75
CA LEU A 291 9.89 -5.99 -3.68
C LEU A 291 8.85 -7.06 -3.32
N LEU A 292 7.89 -6.69 -2.49
CA LEU A 292 6.75 -7.54 -2.11
C LEU A 292 5.45 -6.83 -2.51
N SER A 293 4.49 -7.60 -3.02
CA SER A 293 3.18 -7.04 -3.41
C SER A 293 2.02 -8.00 -3.16
N GLY A 294 0.79 -7.45 -3.23
CA GLY A 294 -0.48 -8.12 -2.95
C GLY A 294 -1.57 -7.85 -4.00
N ASP A 295 -2.81 -7.59 -3.58
CA ASP A 295 -3.98 -7.15 -4.32
C ASP A 295 -4.58 -8.19 -5.30
N ARG A 296 -3.77 -8.90 -6.04
CA ARG A 296 -4.14 -9.65 -7.26
C ARG A 296 -4.96 -10.92 -7.04
N HIS A 297 -5.22 -11.33 -5.80
CA HIS A 297 -5.85 -12.62 -5.47
C HIS A 297 -5.15 -13.82 -6.14
N ALA A 298 -3.90 -13.65 -6.41
CA ALA A 298 -2.97 -14.62 -6.98
C ALA A 298 -1.55 -14.13 -6.74
N GLY A 299 -0.56 -14.97 -7.01
CA GLY A 299 0.82 -14.55 -6.83
C GLY A 299 1.80 -15.27 -7.74
N GLY A 300 3.02 -14.73 -7.81
CA GLY A 300 4.10 -15.22 -8.64
C GLY A 300 5.40 -14.51 -8.34
N ILE A 301 6.47 -15.02 -8.91
CA ILE A 301 7.79 -14.39 -8.84
C ILE A 301 8.02 -13.66 -10.15
N TYR A 302 8.37 -12.39 -10.05
CA TYR A 302 8.62 -11.49 -11.18
C TYR A 302 10.06 -10.97 -11.15
N SER A 303 10.58 -10.66 -12.33
CA SER A 303 11.87 -9.98 -12.47
C SER A 303 11.89 -9.12 -13.73
N ASP A 304 12.53 -7.97 -13.62
CA ASP A 304 12.77 -7.05 -14.73
C ASP A 304 14.16 -6.41 -14.56
N THR A 305 14.69 -5.86 -15.67
CA THR A 305 15.92 -5.06 -15.71
C THR A 305 15.62 -3.69 -16.34
N PRO A 306 14.83 -2.84 -15.66
CA PRO A 306 14.40 -1.57 -16.24
C PRO A 306 15.58 -0.62 -16.43
N GLU A 307 15.58 0.14 -17.53
CA GLU A 307 16.60 1.15 -17.82
C GLU A 307 16.66 2.20 -16.69
N ALA A 308 15.52 2.61 -16.15
CA ALA A 308 15.41 3.55 -15.04
C ALA A 308 16.08 3.04 -13.75
N ALA A 309 16.25 1.73 -13.58
CA ALA A 309 17.04 1.14 -12.50
C ALA A 309 18.53 0.97 -12.87
N GLY A 310 19.02 1.69 -13.88
CA GLY A 310 20.41 1.56 -14.34
C GLY A 310 20.74 0.20 -14.95
N GLY A 311 19.73 -0.58 -15.33
CA GLY A 311 19.87 -1.95 -15.83
C GLY A 311 20.12 -2.98 -14.72
N GLU A 312 19.92 -2.63 -13.46
CA GLU A 312 19.94 -3.57 -12.35
C GLU A 312 18.72 -4.49 -12.39
N GLN A 313 18.93 -5.76 -12.07
CA GLN A 313 17.84 -6.72 -11.99
C GLN A 313 17.05 -6.51 -10.70
N ILE A 314 15.76 -6.22 -10.85
CA ILE A 314 14.80 -6.07 -9.76
C ILE A 314 13.96 -7.34 -9.63
N TRP A 315 13.67 -7.73 -8.41
CA TRP A 315 12.88 -8.91 -8.06
C TRP A 315 11.64 -8.51 -7.28
N GLU A 316 10.52 -9.13 -7.63
CA GLU A 316 9.26 -8.97 -6.90
C GLU A 316 8.63 -10.33 -6.63
N LEU A 317 8.18 -10.53 -5.39
CA LEU A 317 7.34 -11.64 -5.00
C LEU A 317 5.93 -11.08 -4.70
N THR A 318 4.97 -11.41 -5.55
CA THR A 318 3.55 -11.16 -5.29
C THR A 318 2.96 -12.35 -4.56
N SER A 319 2.31 -12.12 -3.41
CA SER A 319 1.55 -13.15 -2.71
C SER A 319 0.26 -12.55 -2.17
N SER A 320 -0.83 -12.97 -2.78
CA SER A 320 -2.16 -12.44 -2.53
C SER A 320 -3.15 -13.59 -2.54
N SER A 321 -3.97 -13.71 -1.53
CA SER A 321 -4.95 -14.76 -1.26
C SER A 321 -4.65 -15.55 0.01
N LEU A 322 -4.49 -14.89 1.15
CA LEU A 322 -4.46 -15.62 2.42
C LEU A 322 -5.69 -16.51 2.60
N ASN A 323 -6.87 -16.00 2.20
CA ASN A 323 -8.12 -16.78 2.18
C ASN A 323 -9.17 -16.30 1.17
N TYR A 324 -8.79 -15.42 0.22
CA TYR A 324 -9.74 -14.81 -0.71
C TYR A 324 -9.29 -14.95 -2.17
N SER A 325 -9.30 -16.17 -2.68
CA SER A 325 -8.96 -16.51 -4.07
C SER A 325 -10.22 -16.59 -4.96
N PHE A 326 -10.08 -16.31 -6.25
CA PHE A 326 -11.20 -16.26 -7.21
C PHE A 326 -11.12 -17.29 -8.33
N SER A 327 -9.97 -17.87 -8.58
CA SER A 327 -9.75 -18.67 -9.79
C SER A 327 -8.80 -19.84 -9.52
N SER A 328 -8.44 -20.57 -10.57
CA SER A 328 -7.40 -21.57 -10.54
C SER A 328 -6.12 -21.03 -11.17
N THR A 329 -4.99 -21.57 -10.76
CA THR A 329 -3.67 -21.25 -11.30
C THR A 329 -3.62 -21.40 -12.83
N GLU A 330 -4.11 -22.54 -13.38
CA GLU A 330 -4.16 -22.77 -14.83
C GLU A 330 -4.92 -21.66 -15.57
N ARG A 331 -6.09 -21.31 -15.07
CA ARG A 331 -6.94 -20.28 -15.70
C ARG A 331 -6.29 -18.91 -15.65
N ASN A 332 -5.72 -18.50 -14.54
CA ASN A 332 -5.10 -17.20 -14.40
C ASN A 332 -3.80 -17.09 -15.21
N THR A 333 -2.95 -18.11 -15.18
CA THR A 333 -1.73 -18.14 -16.00
C THR A 333 -2.04 -18.00 -17.49
N ALA A 334 -3.09 -18.70 -17.97
CA ALA A 334 -3.50 -18.61 -19.37
C ALA A 334 -4.16 -17.27 -19.73
N ARG A 335 -4.91 -16.66 -18.81
CA ARG A 335 -5.62 -15.40 -19.01
C ARG A 335 -4.66 -14.19 -19.05
N GLU A 336 -3.60 -14.25 -18.26
CA GLU A 336 -2.65 -13.16 -18.06
C GLU A 336 -1.22 -13.63 -18.36
N PRO A 337 -0.86 -13.78 -19.63
CA PRO A 337 0.51 -14.09 -20.01
C PRO A 337 1.42 -12.88 -19.73
N ASP A 338 2.48 -13.09 -18.96
CA ASP A 338 3.41 -12.05 -18.56
C ASP A 338 4.86 -12.52 -18.74
N PRO A 339 5.66 -11.90 -19.63
CA PRO A 339 7.05 -12.27 -19.85
C PRO A 339 7.97 -11.96 -18.65
N LYS A 340 7.54 -11.09 -17.75
CA LYS A 340 8.26 -10.72 -16.52
C LYS A 340 7.97 -11.69 -15.37
N ARG A 341 6.87 -12.44 -15.43
CA ARG A 341 6.53 -13.47 -14.47
C ARG A 341 7.27 -14.76 -14.77
N LEU A 342 8.06 -15.23 -13.84
CA LEU A 342 8.93 -16.40 -13.99
C LEU A 342 8.28 -17.73 -13.58
N THR A 343 7.06 -17.68 -13.02
CA THR A 343 6.31 -18.82 -12.49
C THR A 343 4.89 -18.84 -13.05
N ASP A 344 4.15 -19.91 -12.77
CA ASP A 344 2.70 -19.86 -12.92
C ASP A 344 2.11 -18.78 -12.02
N PHE A 345 0.91 -18.29 -12.34
CA PHE A 345 0.19 -17.31 -11.54
C PHE A 345 -0.69 -18.03 -10.53
N ILE A 346 -0.10 -18.38 -9.37
CA ILE A 346 -0.70 -19.21 -8.32
C ILE A 346 -1.92 -18.48 -7.74
N SER A 347 -3.09 -19.05 -7.88
CA SER A 347 -4.38 -18.43 -7.47
C SER A 347 -5.02 -19.07 -6.26
N GLU A 348 -4.60 -20.29 -5.89
CA GLU A 348 -5.04 -20.94 -4.66
C GLU A 348 -4.53 -20.11 -3.47
N GLU A 349 -5.14 -20.32 -2.30
CA GLU A 349 -4.73 -19.68 -1.05
C GLU A 349 -3.21 -19.85 -0.83
N ASN A 350 -2.55 -18.74 -0.55
CA ASN A 350 -1.09 -18.70 -0.49
C ASN A 350 -0.58 -17.60 0.44
N PHE A 351 0.68 -17.74 0.88
CA PHE A 351 1.48 -16.71 1.52
C PHE A 351 2.90 -16.73 0.97
N GLY A 352 3.56 -15.59 1.03
CA GLY A 352 4.95 -15.44 0.62
C GLY A 352 5.92 -15.64 1.78
N LEU A 353 7.10 -16.17 1.48
CA LEU A 353 8.22 -16.32 2.40
C LEU A 353 9.52 -15.87 1.72
N VAL A 354 10.27 -15.00 2.39
CA VAL A 354 11.62 -14.60 2.02
C VAL A 354 12.59 -15.14 3.05
N GLU A 355 13.54 -15.95 2.61
CA GLU A 355 14.59 -16.54 3.45
C GLU A 355 15.94 -15.94 3.04
N ILE A 356 16.70 -15.38 3.99
CA ILE A 356 17.97 -14.69 3.76
C ILE A 356 19.12 -15.55 4.29
N ASP A 357 20.02 -15.94 3.40
CA ASP A 357 21.29 -16.58 3.76
C ASP A 357 22.40 -15.52 3.71
N TRP A 358 22.75 -15.01 4.88
CA TRP A 358 23.74 -13.97 5.04
C TRP A 358 25.16 -14.41 4.68
N ASP A 359 25.49 -15.67 4.93
CA ASP A 359 26.82 -16.23 4.65
C ASP A 359 27.01 -16.48 3.15
N ALA A 360 25.97 -16.96 2.47
CA ALA A 360 25.97 -17.15 1.02
C ALA A 360 25.68 -15.87 0.24
N ARG A 361 25.27 -14.78 0.89
CA ARG A 361 24.75 -13.57 0.26
C ARG A 361 23.68 -13.88 -0.79
N SER A 362 22.66 -14.61 -0.36
CA SER A 362 21.54 -15.01 -1.20
C SER A 362 20.22 -14.95 -0.45
N PHE A 363 19.14 -14.70 -1.19
CA PHE A 363 17.80 -14.81 -0.64
C PHE A 363 16.94 -15.74 -1.48
N THR A 364 16.03 -16.41 -0.83
CA THR A 364 15.08 -17.31 -1.47
C THR A 364 13.68 -16.76 -1.31
N MET A 365 13.03 -16.49 -2.42
CA MET A 365 11.60 -16.18 -2.51
C MET A 365 10.84 -17.49 -2.66
N SER A 366 9.81 -17.72 -1.88
CA SER A 366 8.90 -18.84 -2.07
C SER A 366 7.45 -18.47 -1.81
N MET A 367 6.54 -19.09 -2.56
CA MET A 367 5.12 -19.10 -2.23
C MET A 367 4.77 -20.42 -1.60
N ARG A 368 4.02 -20.36 -0.51
CA ARG A 368 3.52 -21.48 0.25
C ARG A 368 2.01 -21.59 0.10
N GLY A 369 1.50 -22.78 -0.03
CA GLY A 369 0.06 -23.04 -0.11
C GLY A 369 -0.61 -23.21 1.26
N SER A 370 -1.88 -23.56 1.22
CA SER A 370 -2.75 -23.68 2.40
C SER A 370 -2.36 -24.77 3.41
N GLU A 371 -1.57 -25.74 2.98
CA GLU A 371 -1.00 -26.80 3.84
C GLU A 371 0.48 -26.50 4.22
N GLY A 372 0.99 -25.31 3.89
CA GLY A 372 2.38 -24.92 4.12
C GLY A 372 3.37 -25.46 3.07
N GLU A 373 2.90 -26.18 2.06
CA GLU A 373 3.72 -26.76 0.99
C GLU A 373 4.31 -25.64 0.09
N THR A 374 5.51 -25.88 -0.42
CA THR A 374 6.14 -24.97 -1.40
C THR A 374 5.50 -25.15 -2.77
N ARG A 375 4.88 -24.08 -3.29
CA ARG A 375 4.30 -24.02 -4.64
C ARG A 375 5.35 -23.62 -5.67
N VAL A 376 6.06 -22.56 -5.41
CA VAL A 376 7.15 -22.05 -6.26
C VAL A 376 8.27 -21.52 -5.39
N THR A 377 9.49 -21.53 -5.92
CA THR A 377 10.67 -21.01 -5.22
C THR A 377 11.71 -20.48 -6.21
N ARG A 378 12.45 -19.46 -5.79
CA ARG A 378 13.58 -18.91 -6.52
C ARG A 378 14.63 -18.38 -5.56
N THR A 379 15.87 -18.82 -5.73
CA THR A 379 17.03 -18.27 -5.00
C THR A 379 17.79 -17.30 -5.90
N VAL A 380 18.19 -16.17 -5.33
CA VAL A 380 18.94 -15.09 -5.95
C VAL A 380 20.13 -14.76 -5.08
N SER A 381 21.31 -14.58 -5.68
CA SER A 381 22.52 -14.08 -5.00
C SER A 381 22.69 -12.59 -5.25
N TRP A 382 23.26 -11.84 -4.28
CA TRP A 382 23.55 -10.42 -4.38
C TRP A 382 24.97 -10.06 -3.96
#